data_86c7c20ec03ec48b7d0e83ce5d798e62
#
_entry.id   86c7c20ec03ec48b7d0e83ce5d798e62
#
_cell.length_a   1.000
_cell.length_b   1.000
_cell.length_c   1.000
_cell.angle_alpha   90.00
_cell.angle_beta   90.00
_cell.angle_gamma   90.00
#
_symmetry.space_group_name_H-M   'P 1'
#
loop_
_entity.id
_entity.type
_entity.pdbx_description
1 polymer ?
#
loop_
_entity_poly.entity_id
_entity_poly.type
_entity_poly.pdbx_seq_one_letter_code
_entity_poly.pdbx_strand_id
1 'polypeptide(L)'
;MLEEIVAGVREDLALRQSSVPLDELKERAAAAPKPRDGLTALRSDGVSLIAEVKRASPSKGELADIPDPASLASAYEAGGASVVSVLTERRRFQGSLEDLAAVRAAVEIPILRKDFIVTSY
;
A
#
# COMPACT_ATOMS: atom_id res chain seq x y z
N MET A 1 6.43 -19.49 -7.48
CA MET A 1 6.61 -18.16 -6.79
C MET A 1 5.30 -17.40 -6.67
N LEU A 2 4.67 -17.03 -7.77
CA LEU A 2 3.42 -16.25 -7.73
C LEU A 2 2.27 -17.02 -7.09
N GLU A 3 2.12 -18.29 -7.42
CA GLU A 3 1.08 -19.16 -6.85
C GLU A 3 1.20 -19.29 -5.33
N GLU A 4 2.41 -19.40 -4.80
CA GLU A 4 2.67 -19.45 -3.35
C GLU A 4 2.32 -18.11 -2.66
N ILE A 5 2.63 -17.00 -3.30
CA ILE A 5 2.27 -15.66 -2.79
C ILE A 5 0.75 -15.51 -2.75
N VAL A 6 0.08 -15.87 -3.85
CA VAL A 6 -1.40 -15.79 -3.94
C VAL A 6 -2.07 -16.73 -2.93
N ALA A 7 -1.52 -17.93 -2.70
CA ALA A 7 -2.03 -18.83 -1.66
C ALA A 7 -1.97 -18.18 -0.27
N GLY A 8 -0.83 -17.60 0.10
CA GLY A 8 -0.67 -16.87 1.36
C GLY A 8 -1.60 -15.67 1.49
N VAL A 9 -1.77 -14.91 0.40
CA VAL A 9 -2.71 -13.78 0.36
C VAL A 9 -4.15 -14.24 0.59
N ARG A 10 -4.56 -15.39 0.01
CA ARG A 10 -5.91 -15.95 0.23
C ARG A 10 -6.14 -16.38 1.68
N GLU A 11 -5.13 -16.95 2.34
CA GLU A 11 -5.21 -17.29 3.77
C GLU A 11 -5.38 -16.02 4.63
N ASP A 12 -4.57 -15.00 4.38
CA ASP A 12 -4.66 -13.72 5.10
C ASP A 12 -6.00 -13.02 4.85
N LEU A 13 -6.51 -13.11 3.62
CA LEU A 13 -7.84 -12.60 3.26
C LEU A 13 -8.95 -13.32 4.05
N ALA A 14 -8.89 -14.65 4.15
CA ALA A 14 -9.88 -15.43 4.91
C ALA A 14 -9.91 -15.00 6.40
N LEU A 15 -8.75 -14.74 6.99
CA LEU A 15 -8.66 -14.23 8.36
C LEU A 15 -9.31 -12.85 8.49
N ARG A 16 -9.07 -11.94 7.57
CA ARG A 16 -9.72 -10.62 7.57
C ARG A 16 -11.23 -10.73 7.40
N GLN A 17 -11.70 -11.59 6.50
CA GLN A 17 -13.13 -11.83 6.27
C GLN A 17 -13.82 -12.41 7.50
N SER A 18 -13.15 -13.24 8.29
CA SER A 18 -13.70 -13.75 9.55
C SER A 18 -13.85 -12.69 10.63
N SER A 19 -13.01 -11.66 10.62
CA SER A 19 -13.01 -10.56 11.60
C SER A 19 -13.92 -9.41 11.19
N VAL A 20 -14.01 -9.12 9.89
CA VAL A 20 -14.80 -8.02 9.33
C VAL A 20 -15.69 -8.57 8.22
N PRO A 21 -16.98 -8.79 8.47
CA PRO A 21 -17.92 -9.22 7.43
C PRO A 21 -18.00 -8.22 6.26
N LEU A 22 -18.37 -8.70 5.08
CA LEU A 22 -18.43 -7.88 3.86
C LEU A 22 -19.31 -6.63 4.02
N ASP A 23 -20.47 -6.76 4.66
CA ASP A 23 -21.36 -5.62 4.84
C ASP A 23 -20.74 -4.53 5.72
N GLU A 24 -20.04 -4.92 6.80
CA GLU A 24 -19.30 -3.96 7.61
C GLU A 24 -18.15 -3.31 6.82
N LEU A 25 -17.44 -4.07 5.99
CA LEU A 25 -16.39 -3.51 5.14
C LEU A 25 -16.95 -2.49 4.15
N LYS A 26 -18.12 -2.75 3.56
CA LYS A 26 -18.82 -1.79 2.67
C LYS A 26 -19.19 -0.50 3.40
N GLU A 27 -19.68 -0.60 4.64
CA GLU A 27 -19.98 0.58 5.46
C GLU A 27 -18.71 1.39 5.76
N ARG A 28 -17.62 0.73 6.15
CA ARG A 28 -16.33 1.38 6.37
C ARG A 28 -15.80 2.06 5.10
N ALA A 29 -15.93 1.39 3.96
CA ALA A 29 -15.50 1.94 2.67
C ALA A 29 -16.32 3.18 2.28
N ALA A 30 -17.64 3.15 2.51
CA ALA A 30 -18.51 4.28 2.24
C ALA A 30 -18.22 5.50 3.13
N ALA A 31 -17.77 5.27 4.36
CA ALA A 31 -17.41 6.31 5.32
C ALA A 31 -15.96 6.83 5.14
N ALA A 32 -15.12 6.10 4.40
CA ALA A 32 -13.73 6.48 4.19
C ALA A 32 -13.61 7.76 3.32
N PRO A 33 -12.59 8.59 3.55
CA PRO A 33 -12.29 9.72 2.68
C PRO A 33 -12.08 9.24 1.22
N LYS A 34 -12.46 10.09 0.27
CA LYS A 34 -12.21 9.79 -1.14
C LYS A 34 -10.70 9.59 -1.40
N PRO A 35 -10.34 8.63 -2.27
CA PRO A 35 -8.95 8.51 -2.71
C PRO A 35 -8.47 9.80 -3.37
N ARG A 36 -7.20 10.13 -3.19
CA ARG A 36 -6.55 11.21 -3.92
C ARG A 36 -6.32 10.78 -5.37
N ASP A 37 -6.40 11.73 -6.29
CA ASP A 37 -6.33 11.46 -7.73
C ASP A 37 -4.89 11.19 -8.20
N GLY A 38 -4.48 9.92 -8.16
CA GLY A 38 -3.16 9.48 -8.64
C GLY A 38 -2.98 9.64 -10.15
N LEU A 39 -4.05 9.47 -10.90
CA LEU A 39 -3.98 9.57 -12.36
C LEU A 39 -3.68 11.02 -12.81
N THR A 40 -4.34 12.00 -12.22
CA THR A 40 -4.04 13.42 -12.47
C THR A 40 -2.61 13.76 -12.06
N ALA A 41 -2.12 13.27 -10.92
CA ALA A 41 -0.75 13.48 -10.50
C ALA A 41 0.28 12.94 -11.51
N LEU A 42 0.00 11.80 -12.14
CA LEU A 42 0.87 11.16 -13.13
C LEU A 42 0.74 11.76 -14.53
N ARG A 43 -0.29 12.56 -14.81
CA ARG A 43 -0.50 13.25 -16.08
C ARG A 43 0.04 14.67 -16.11
N SER A 44 0.67 15.14 -15.06
CA SER A 44 1.32 16.45 -15.02
C SER A 44 2.46 16.52 -16.04
N ASP A 45 2.82 17.74 -16.47
CA ASP A 45 3.92 17.94 -17.41
C ASP A 45 5.25 17.46 -16.82
N GLY A 46 6.10 16.90 -17.68
CA GLY A 46 7.41 16.40 -17.32
C GLY A 46 7.39 14.95 -16.80
N VAL A 47 8.45 14.56 -16.11
CA VAL A 47 8.61 13.23 -15.53
C VAL A 47 7.98 13.19 -14.14
N SER A 48 7.04 12.25 -13.94
CA SER A 48 6.46 11.96 -12.64
C SER A 48 7.20 10.79 -11.98
N LEU A 49 7.36 10.86 -10.66
CA LEU A 49 8.05 9.83 -9.88
C LEU A 49 7.07 9.15 -8.92
N ILE A 50 7.01 7.82 -9.00
CA ILE A 50 6.37 6.99 -7.97
C ILE A 50 7.49 6.47 -7.08
N ALA A 51 7.54 6.92 -5.84
CA ALA A 51 8.49 6.43 -4.84
C ALA A 51 7.86 5.32 -4.01
N GLU A 52 8.61 4.25 -3.71
CA GLU A 52 8.07 3.04 -3.11
C GLU A 52 8.60 2.77 -1.70
N VAL A 53 7.71 2.45 -0.78
CA VAL A 53 8.01 1.93 0.55
C VAL A 53 7.96 0.41 0.48
N LYS A 54 9.13 -0.24 0.52
CA LYS A 54 9.29 -1.68 0.40
C LYS A 54 10.44 -2.19 1.27
N ARG A 55 10.14 -3.02 2.28
CA ARG A 55 11.15 -3.58 3.19
C ARG A 55 11.84 -4.80 2.63
N ALA A 56 11.11 -5.64 1.92
CA ALA A 56 11.62 -6.91 1.43
C ALA A 56 10.97 -7.29 0.10
N SER A 57 11.57 -8.26 -0.59
CA SER A 57 10.99 -8.88 -1.77
C SER A 57 11.36 -10.36 -1.85
N PRO A 58 10.55 -11.21 -2.53
CA PRO A 58 10.86 -12.64 -2.66
C PRO A 58 12.20 -12.92 -3.35
N SER A 59 12.58 -12.09 -4.29
CA SER A 59 13.80 -12.30 -5.09
C SER A 59 15.09 -11.81 -4.43
N LYS A 60 15.00 -10.86 -3.49
CA LYS A 60 16.17 -10.22 -2.88
C LYS A 60 16.19 -10.29 -1.35
N GLY A 61 15.14 -10.83 -0.71
CA GLY A 61 15.02 -10.82 0.74
C GLY A 61 14.86 -9.41 1.32
N GLU A 62 15.50 -9.13 2.44
CA GLU A 62 15.48 -7.81 3.05
C GLU A 62 16.19 -6.78 2.16
N LEU A 63 15.54 -5.63 1.96
CA LEU A 63 16.04 -4.53 1.11
C LEU A 63 16.41 -3.31 1.94
N ALA A 64 15.61 -2.99 2.94
CA ALA A 64 15.78 -1.80 3.77
C ALA A 64 15.15 -1.99 5.14
N ASP A 65 15.79 -1.41 6.15
CA ASP A 65 15.18 -1.21 7.45
C ASP A 65 14.34 0.07 7.42
N ILE A 66 13.03 -0.07 7.54
CA ILE A 66 12.08 1.04 7.52
C ILE A 66 11.24 0.98 8.80
N PRO A 67 11.75 1.50 9.92
CA PRO A 67 11.02 1.50 11.18
C PRO A 67 9.82 2.45 11.17
N ASP A 68 9.90 3.54 10.38
CA ASP A 68 8.86 4.54 10.25
C ASP A 68 8.57 4.86 8.77
N PRO A 69 7.59 4.17 8.17
CA PRO A 69 7.23 4.41 6.77
C PRO A 69 6.65 5.81 6.54
N ALA A 70 6.03 6.43 7.53
CA ALA A 70 5.51 7.80 7.43
C ALA A 70 6.63 8.82 7.23
N SER A 71 7.72 8.71 7.98
CA SER A 71 8.90 9.57 7.82
C SER A 71 9.54 9.39 6.44
N LEU A 72 9.67 8.15 5.96
CA LEU A 72 10.21 7.88 4.63
C LEU A 72 9.32 8.49 3.54
N ALA A 73 8.01 8.31 3.63
CA ALA A 73 7.06 8.88 2.68
C ALA A 73 7.10 10.41 2.67
N SER A 74 7.21 11.04 3.84
CA SER A 74 7.37 12.49 3.95
C SER A 74 8.64 12.99 3.27
N ALA A 75 9.74 12.25 3.40
CA ALA A 75 10.99 12.56 2.69
C ALA A 75 10.84 12.40 1.17
N TYR A 76 10.12 11.39 0.72
CA TYR A 76 9.79 11.21 -0.71
C TYR A 76 8.99 12.40 -1.25
N GLU A 77 7.95 12.81 -0.52
CA GLU A 77 7.13 13.98 -0.90
C GLU A 77 7.96 15.25 -0.96
N ALA A 78 8.77 15.51 0.06
CA ALA A 78 9.67 16.67 0.10
C ALA A 78 10.70 16.65 -1.04
N GLY A 79 11.11 15.47 -1.47
CA GLY A 79 12.02 15.27 -2.61
C GLY A 79 11.37 15.39 -3.99
N GLY A 80 10.04 15.55 -4.06
CA GLY A 80 9.32 15.79 -5.31
C GLY A 80 8.60 14.56 -5.88
N ALA A 81 8.40 13.48 -5.11
CA ALA A 81 7.59 12.35 -5.54
C ALA A 81 6.16 12.79 -5.86
N SER A 82 5.60 12.26 -6.94
CA SER A 82 4.22 12.53 -7.37
C SER A 82 3.21 11.60 -6.69
N VAL A 83 3.64 10.37 -6.41
CA VAL A 83 2.86 9.30 -5.79
C VAL A 83 3.77 8.47 -4.89
N VAL A 84 3.26 7.99 -3.78
CA VAL A 84 3.94 6.98 -2.95
C VAL A 84 3.26 5.63 -3.13
N SER A 85 4.04 4.60 -3.48
CA SER A 85 3.60 3.21 -3.51
C SER A 85 3.95 2.54 -2.18
N VAL A 86 2.97 1.88 -1.55
CA VAL A 86 3.15 1.21 -0.26
C VAL A 86 2.83 -0.28 -0.39
N LEU A 87 3.82 -1.14 -0.18
CA LEU A 87 3.63 -2.58 -0.10
C LEU A 87 2.83 -2.93 1.15
N THR A 88 1.72 -3.65 0.99
CA THR A 88 0.88 -4.11 2.11
C THR A 88 0.85 -5.63 2.26
N GLU A 89 1.47 -6.37 1.37
CA GLU A 89 1.62 -7.82 1.49
C GLU A 89 2.58 -8.14 2.66
N ARG A 90 2.14 -9.00 3.58
CA ARG A 90 2.85 -9.22 4.86
C ARG A 90 3.97 -10.25 4.78
N ARG A 91 3.70 -11.37 4.10
CA ARG A 91 4.54 -12.57 4.22
C ARG A 91 5.86 -12.46 3.49
N ARG A 92 5.86 -11.88 2.32
CA ARG A 92 7.02 -11.82 1.42
C ARG A 92 7.62 -10.42 1.30
N PHE A 93 6.79 -9.39 1.50
CA PHE A 93 7.22 -7.98 1.37
C PHE A 93 7.29 -7.24 2.70
N GLN A 94 6.87 -7.88 3.81
CA GLN A 94 6.89 -7.31 5.17
C GLN A 94 6.12 -5.98 5.28
N GLY A 95 5.07 -5.81 4.46
CA GLY A 95 4.18 -4.67 4.50
C GLY A 95 3.00 -4.87 5.44
N SER A 96 2.16 -3.85 5.58
CA SER A 96 0.94 -3.89 6.37
C SER A 96 -0.06 -2.81 5.97
N LEU A 97 -1.33 -2.98 6.35
CA LEU A 97 -2.35 -1.95 6.20
C LEU A 97 -2.11 -0.77 7.15
N GLU A 98 -1.47 -1.01 8.29
CA GLU A 98 -1.04 0.00 9.24
C GLU A 98 -0.02 0.95 8.62
N ASP A 99 0.93 0.42 7.84
CA ASP A 99 1.89 1.23 7.07
C ASP A 99 1.16 2.14 6.06
N LEU A 100 0.16 1.59 5.36
CA LEU A 100 -0.64 2.35 4.41
C LEU A 100 -1.36 3.53 5.09
N ALA A 101 -1.97 3.28 6.25
CA ALA A 101 -2.65 4.30 7.03
C ALA A 101 -1.67 5.37 7.56
N ALA A 102 -0.51 4.97 8.06
CA ALA A 102 0.53 5.87 8.53
C ALA A 102 1.05 6.79 7.42
N VAL A 103 1.33 6.24 6.25
CA VAL A 103 1.75 7.02 5.07
C VAL A 103 0.65 7.97 4.63
N ARG A 104 -0.62 7.51 4.58
CA ARG A 104 -1.77 8.35 4.21
C ARG A 104 -1.91 9.57 5.11
N ALA A 105 -1.65 9.41 6.40
CA ALA A 105 -1.73 10.49 7.38
C ALA A 105 -0.56 11.49 7.27
N ALA A 106 0.59 11.05 6.75
CA ALA A 106 1.83 11.83 6.75
C ALA A 106 2.02 12.69 5.49
N VAL A 107 1.41 12.31 4.35
CA VAL A 107 1.63 13.00 3.07
C VAL A 107 0.31 13.48 2.45
N GLU A 108 0.39 14.48 1.58
CA GLU A 108 -0.74 15.04 0.82
C GLU A 108 -0.85 14.45 -0.58
N ILE A 109 0.24 13.93 -1.16
CA ILE A 109 0.25 13.31 -2.48
C ILE A 109 -0.53 12.00 -2.51
N PRO A 110 -0.99 11.54 -3.68
CA PRO A 110 -1.68 10.27 -3.83
C PRO A 110 -0.84 9.08 -3.39
N ILE A 111 -1.52 8.03 -2.90
CA ILE A 111 -0.90 6.80 -2.43
C ILE A 111 -1.47 5.63 -3.22
N LEU A 112 -0.58 4.76 -3.69
CA LEU A 112 -0.91 3.51 -4.34
C LEU A 112 -0.73 2.37 -3.33
N ARG A 113 -1.80 1.66 -2.99
CA ARG A 113 -1.67 0.39 -2.28
C ARG A 113 -1.13 -0.67 -3.25
N LYS A 114 -0.03 -1.28 -2.90
CA LYS A 114 0.58 -2.35 -3.69
C LYS A 114 0.47 -3.70 -2.98
N ASP A 115 -0.36 -4.57 -3.53
CA ASP A 115 -0.65 -5.89 -2.99
C ASP A 115 -1.13 -6.80 -4.13
N PHE A 116 -1.38 -8.07 -3.84
CA PHE A 116 -2.03 -9.01 -4.74
C PHE A 116 -3.52 -9.04 -4.42
N ILE A 117 -4.32 -8.38 -5.25
CA ILE A 117 -5.76 -8.26 -5.05
C ILE A 117 -6.44 -9.44 -5.74
N VAL A 118 -7.00 -10.36 -4.97
CA VAL A 118 -7.57 -11.63 -5.46
C VAL A 118 -9.10 -11.68 -5.42
N THR A 119 -9.76 -10.74 -4.77
CA THR A 119 -11.22 -10.59 -4.71
C THR A 119 -11.60 -9.12 -4.63
N SER A 120 -12.90 -8.84 -4.72
CA SER A 120 -13.44 -7.48 -4.52
C SER A 120 -13.51 -7.05 -3.05
N TYR A 121 -13.34 -7.99 -2.13
CA TYR A 121 -13.23 -7.68 -0.70
C TYR A 121 -11.90 -6.94 -0.44
#